data_a71fb34893e684eb64c6f744effd2857
#
_entry.id   a71fb34893e684eb64c6f744effd2857
#
_cell.length_a   1.000
_cell.length_b   1.000
_cell.length_c   1.000
_cell.angle_alpha   90.00
_cell.angle_beta   90.00
_cell.angle_gamma   90.00
#
_symmetry.space_group_name_H-M   'P 1'
#
loop_
_entity.id
_entity.type
_entity.pdbx_description
1 polymer ?
#
loop_
_entity_poly.entity_id
_entity_poly.type
_entity_poly.pdbx_seq_one_letter_code
_entity_poly.pdbx_strand_id
1 'polypeptide(L)'
;GTAKTEEEEFRNIYNMLVIEIPTNMPIVREDANDLIFATMNAKYHAIADEIKKRNAIGQPILVGTISIETSELLSRLLKKRGVKHSVLNAKQHEREADIVENAGQKYSVTIATNMAGRGTDIKLGEGVVELGGLAVLGTERHESRRIDNQLRGRAGRQGDPGYSRFFLSGEDDLMKRFGGERFKNQLELLTKTRDSKDESPVEYKLFSKMVERAQTQIEGNNFDRRKTVLQYDEVLRKQREVIYTQRRDILFEDSIIEIVEGMLKRAMNTKIGAYLDPESRTPKVIGDELFKVLDGKYFNPGLVSKSKLDDTPENVYDYLDNLIQEDIKQKIEQFSDEKFNEFLKVVVLRVVDTYWVQHIDQMSELRQGIGLQSYAQMNPLREYQETGFTMFNELVRSIEDNVTRYVLRAVIRDNLQRVQVAKPTSTHSGKEETTKRKPVTTSKVGRNDPCPCGSGKKYKQCHGR
;
A
#
# COMPACT_ATOMS: atom_id res chain seq x y z
N GLY A 1 -6.41 22.76 10.76
CA GLY A 1 -5.79 21.86 9.77
C GLY A 1 -6.35 20.44 9.85
N THR A 2 -6.06 19.65 8.85
CA THR A 2 -6.56 18.27 8.77
C THR A 2 -5.68 17.24 9.51
N ALA A 3 -4.47 17.60 9.91
CA ALA A 3 -3.56 16.73 10.64
C ALA A 3 -3.90 16.61 12.13
N LYS A 4 -4.54 17.63 12.73
CA LYS A 4 -4.85 17.64 14.17
C LYS A 4 -5.80 16.49 14.58
N THR A 5 -6.73 16.12 13.72
CA THR A 5 -7.65 15.01 13.97
C THR A 5 -6.96 13.65 14.03
N GLU A 6 -5.79 13.52 13.41
CA GLU A 6 -4.98 12.30 13.32
C GLU A 6 -3.70 12.38 14.20
N GLU A 7 -3.64 13.32 15.15
CA GLU A 7 -2.45 13.59 15.99
C GLU A 7 -1.96 12.35 16.74
N GLU A 8 -2.88 11.53 17.26
CA GLU A 8 -2.53 10.29 17.95
C GLU A 8 -1.86 9.27 17.02
N GLU A 9 -2.33 9.18 15.77
CA GLU A 9 -1.72 8.30 14.78
C GLU A 9 -0.31 8.77 14.42
N PHE A 10 -0.13 10.08 14.18
CA PHE A 10 1.19 10.66 13.90
C PHE A 10 2.17 10.40 15.04
N ARG A 11 1.73 10.55 16.28
CA ARG A 11 2.58 10.34 17.45
C ARG A 11 2.90 8.85 17.67
N ASN A 12 1.89 7.98 17.62
CA ASN A 12 2.03 6.57 18.02
C ASN A 12 2.66 5.68 16.95
N ILE A 13 2.52 6.04 15.66
CA ILE A 13 3.02 5.25 14.53
C ILE A 13 4.30 5.84 13.97
N TYR A 14 4.32 7.16 13.78
CA TYR A 14 5.42 7.85 13.07
C TYR A 14 6.35 8.60 14.00
N ASN A 15 6.06 8.63 15.31
CA ASN A 15 6.80 9.40 16.32
C ASN A 15 6.94 10.89 15.94
N MET A 16 5.88 11.46 15.37
CA MET A 16 5.82 12.85 14.94
C MET A 16 4.82 13.64 15.77
N LEU A 17 5.19 14.88 16.08
CA LEU A 17 4.30 15.81 16.75
C LEU A 17 3.52 16.62 15.73
N VAL A 18 2.25 16.93 16.02
CA VAL A 18 1.42 17.84 15.23
C VAL A 18 1.38 19.20 15.90
N ILE A 19 1.99 20.19 15.26
CA ILE A 19 2.01 21.58 15.74
C ILE A 19 0.98 22.38 14.94
N GLU A 20 0.07 23.04 15.65
CA GLU A 20 -0.95 23.86 15.06
C GLU A 20 -0.43 25.30 14.88
N ILE A 21 -0.32 25.74 13.62
CA ILE A 21 0.06 27.11 13.29
C ILE A 21 -1.23 27.90 13.10
N PRO A 22 -1.42 29.04 13.81
CA PRO A 22 -2.59 29.88 13.65
C PRO A 22 -2.77 30.34 12.21
N THR A 23 -4.02 30.56 11.81
CA THR A 23 -4.35 31.10 10.48
C THR A 23 -3.91 32.55 10.35
N ASN A 24 -3.47 32.95 9.15
CA ASN A 24 -3.08 34.35 8.88
C ASN A 24 -4.25 35.34 9.12
N MET A 25 -5.45 34.99 8.68
CA MET A 25 -6.68 35.74 8.90
C MET A 25 -7.68 34.90 9.70
N PRO A 26 -8.51 35.51 10.55
CA PRO A 26 -9.52 34.78 11.30
C PRO A 26 -10.54 34.11 10.36
N ILE A 27 -11.05 32.93 10.78
CA ILE A 27 -12.10 32.26 10.05
C ILE A 27 -13.43 32.92 10.32
N VAL A 28 -14.03 33.55 9.31
CA VAL A 28 -15.32 34.25 9.36
C VAL A 28 -16.47 33.38 8.83
N ARG A 29 -16.14 32.20 8.26
CA ARG A 29 -17.13 31.27 7.74
C ARG A 29 -18.11 30.84 8.83
N GLU A 30 -19.39 30.80 8.49
CA GLU A 30 -20.46 30.23 9.30
C GLU A 30 -20.54 28.74 9.10
N ASP A 31 -20.23 27.95 10.14
CA ASP A 31 -20.42 26.50 10.16
C ASP A 31 -21.77 26.20 10.84
N ALA A 32 -22.83 26.06 10.05
CA ALA A 32 -24.20 25.83 10.55
C ALA A 32 -24.37 24.39 11.04
N ASN A 33 -25.32 24.15 11.93
CA ASN A 33 -25.65 22.82 12.45
C ASN A 33 -26.13 21.91 11.32
N ASP A 34 -25.87 20.61 11.48
CA ASP A 34 -26.35 19.57 10.55
C ASP A 34 -27.88 19.51 10.56
N LEU A 35 -28.46 19.29 9.38
CA LEU A 35 -29.89 18.99 9.21
C LEU A 35 -30.07 17.48 9.06
N ILE A 36 -30.93 16.88 9.88
CA ILE A 36 -31.14 15.44 9.89
C ILE A 36 -32.56 15.14 9.44
N PHE A 37 -32.65 14.24 8.46
CA PHE A 37 -33.89 13.78 7.84
C PHE A 37 -34.13 12.30 8.14
N ALA A 38 -35.40 11.90 8.18
CA ALA A 38 -35.76 10.51 8.38
C ALA A 38 -35.35 9.65 7.17
N THR A 39 -35.58 10.15 5.96
CA THR A 39 -35.38 9.44 4.71
C THR A 39 -34.37 10.13 3.80
N MET A 40 -33.70 9.34 2.95
CA MET A 40 -32.79 9.84 1.91
C MET A 40 -33.53 10.77 0.92
N ASN A 41 -34.78 10.44 0.60
CA ASN A 41 -35.56 11.22 -0.36
C ASN A 41 -35.81 12.65 0.16
N ALA A 42 -36.30 12.77 1.41
CA ALA A 42 -36.50 14.06 2.07
C ALA A 42 -35.20 14.90 2.10
N LYS A 43 -34.07 14.25 2.45
CA LYS A 43 -32.75 14.88 2.44
C LYS A 43 -32.39 15.48 1.08
N TYR A 44 -32.51 14.72 0.00
CA TYR A 44 -32.14 15.22 -1.33
C TYR A 44 -33.07 16.31 -1.84
N HIS A 45 -34.36 16.25 -1.53
CA HIS A 45 -35.29 17.31 -1.83
C HIS A 45 -34.91 18.60 -1.10
N ALA A 46 -34.61 18.51 0.19
CA ALA A 46 -34.18 19.66 1.01
C ALA A 46 -32.85 20.28 0.52
N ILE A 47 -31.88 19.46 0.14
CA ILE A 47 -30.63 19.95 -0.47
C ILE A 47 -30.92 20.72 -1.75
N ALA A 48 -31.76 20.18 -2.62
CA ALA A 48 -32.06 20.84 -3.89
C ALA A 48 -32.89 22.11 -3.71
N ASP A 49 -33.69 22.22 -2.66
CA ASP A 49 -34.42 23.48 -2.30
C ASP A 49 -33.48 24.50 -1.73
N GLU A 50 -32.54 24.11 -0.86
CA GLU A 50 -31.52 25.03 -0.33
C GLU A 50 -30.61 25.57 -1.45
N ILE A 51 -30.21 24.69 -2.40
CA ILE A 51 -29.46 25.12 -3.58
C ILE A 51 -30.24 26.16 -4.38
N LYS A 52 -31.51 25.89 -4.67
CA LYS A 52 -32.37 26.79 -5.42
C LYS A 52 -32.49 28.14 -4.71
N LYS A 53 -32.72 28.13 -3.39
CA LYS A 53 -32.83 29.34 -2.57
C LYS A 53 -31.57 30.19 -2.64
N ARG A 54 -30.40 29.62 -2.44
CA ARG A 54 -29.11 30.33 -2.47
C ARG A 54 -28.73 30.79 -3.87
N ASN A 55 -28.99 29.96 -4.88
CA ASN A 55 -28.73 30.30 -6.28
C ASN A 55 -29.59 31.50 -6.71
N ALA A 56 -30.82 31.62 -6.22
CA ALA A 56 -31.70 32.76 -6.52
C ALA A 56 -31.12 34.12 -6.06
N ILE A 57 -30.38 34.18 -4.97
CA ILE A 57 -29.69 35.40 -4.48
C ILE A 57 -28.31 35.59 -5.12
N GLY A 58 -27.86 34.64 -5.99
CA GLY A 58 -26.58 34.76 -6.69
C GLY A 58 -25.39 34.15 -5.96
N GLN A 59 -25.57 33.53 -4.77
CA GLN A 59 -24.49 32.94 -4.00
C GLN A 59 -23.94 31.70 -4.72
N PRO A 60 -22.61 31.55 -4.91
CA PRO A 60 -22.01 30.32 -5.45
C PRO A 60 -22.12 29.17 -4.45
N ILE A 61 -22.36 27.99 -4.97
CA ILE A 61 -22.60 26.79 -4.16
C ILE A 61 -21.71 25.64 -4.62
N LEU A 62 -20.98 25.04 -3.66
CA LEU A 62 -20.26 23.80 -3.84
C LEU A 62 -20.96 22.70 -3.05
N VAL A 63 -21.40 21.65 -3.75
CA VAL A 63 -22.05 20.49 -3.14
C VAL A 63 -21.08 19.33 -3.11
N GLY A 64 -20.72 18.87 -1.92
CA GLY A 64 -19.89 17.68 -1.71
C GLY A 64 -20.72 16.41 -1.66
N THR A 65 -20.39 15.43 -2.49
CA THR A 65 -21.01 14.10 -2.51
C THR A 65 -19.98 13.01 -2.29
N ILE A 66 -20.36 11.89 -1.67
CA ILE A 66 -19.43 10.76 -1.43
C ILE A 66 -19.33 9.88 -2.68
N SER A 67 -20.43 9.66 -3.39
CA SER A 67 -20.47 8.77 -4.53
C SER A 67 -20.86 9.47 -5.85
N ILE A 68 -20.50 8.82 -6.96
CA ILE A 68 -20.86 9.29 -8.30
C ILE A 68 -22.39 9.19 -8.48
N GLU A 69 -23.01 8.12 -7.98
CA GLU A 69 -24.46 7.89 -8.06
C GLU A 69 -25.23 9.01 -7.38
N THR A 70 -24.79 9.42 -6.19
CA THR A 70 -25.37 10.57 -5.46
C THR A 70 -25.23 11.86 -6.26
N SER A 71 -24.08 12.09 -6.89
CA SER A 71 -23.87 13.29 -7.71
C SER A 71 -24.78 13.32 -8.94
N GLU A 72 -24.99 12.18 -9.59
CA GLU A 72 -25.89 12.05 -10.75
C GLU A 72 -27.38 12.18 -10.36
N LEU A 73 -27.77 11.62 -9.20
CA LEU A 73 -29.12 11.73 -8.66
C LEU A 73 -29.45 13.21 -8.36
N LEU A 74 -28.57 13.90 -7.67
CA LEU A 74 -28.74 15.30 -7.35
C LEU A 74 -28.76 16.18 -8.62
N SER A 75 -27.91 15.87 -9.59
CA SER A 75 -27.91 16.53 -10.90
C SER A 75 -29.28 16.41 -11.60
N ARG A 76 -29.89 15.21 -11.58
CA ARG A 76 -31.25 15.01 -12.14
C ARG A 76 -32.30 15.83 -11.41
N LEU A 77 -32.23 15.92 -10.08
CA LEU A 77 -33.15 16.73 -9.28
C LEU A 77 -33.01 18.22 -9.57
N LEU A 78 -31.78 18.74 -9.67
CA LEU A 78 -31.53 20.15 -9.99
C LEU A 78 -31.98 20.50 -11.42
N LYS A 79 -31.78 19.63 -12.40
CA LYS A 79 -32.32 19.81 -13.76
C LYS A 79 -33.84 19.94 -13.77
N LYS A 80 -34.56 19.09 -13.00
CA LYS A 80 -36.01 19.19 -12.85
C LYS A 80 -36.47 20.49 -12.21
N ARG A 81 -35.63 21.12 -11.35
CA ARG A 81 -35.91 22.41 -10.71
C ARG A 81 -35.44 23.62 -11.50
N GLY A 82 -34.84 23.40 -12.69
CA GLY A 82 -34.35 24.46 -13.56
C GLY A 82 -33.07 25.14 -13.10
N VAL A 83 -32.30 24.52 -12.19
CA VAL A 83 -31.02 25.08 -11.70
C VAL A 83 -29.89 24.64 -12.63
N LYS A 84 -29.18 25.61 -13.23
CA LYS A 84 -27.95 25.35 -14.00
C LYS A 84 -26.85 24.93 -13.04
N HIS A 85 -26.13 23.86 -13.37
CA HIS A 85 -25.05 23.35 -12.53
C HIS A 85 -24.01 22.59 -13.33
N SER A 86 -22.79 22.50 -12.78
CA SER A 86 -21.70 21.67 -13.27
C SER A 86 -21.49 20.48 -12.36
N VAL A 87 -21.12 19.34 -12.94
CA VAL A 87 -20.80 18.13 -12.16
C VAL A 87 -19.34 17.80 -12.36
N LEU A 88 -18.61 17.68 -11.25
CA LEU A 88 -17.18 17.35 -11.21
C LEU A 88 -17.02 15.97 -10.57
N ASN A 89 -16.76 14.97 -11.38
CA ASN A 89 -16.53 13.60 -10.95
C ASN A 89 -15.36 12.97 -11.72
N ALA A 90 -14.92 11.78 -11.31
CA ALA A 90 -13.80 11.07 -11.91
C ALA A 90 -13.92 10.79 -13.42
N LYS A 91 -15.11 10.96 -14.00
CA LYS A 91 -15.34 10.77 -15.45
C LYS A 91 -15.00 12.02 -16.30
N GLN A 92 -14.70 13.16 -15.67
CA GLN A 92 -14.56 14.46 -16.36
C GLN A 92 -13.26 15.19 -16.00
N HIS A 93 -12.15 14.49 -15.86
CA HIS A 93 -10.86 15.07 -15.50
C HIS A 93 -10.36 16.19 -16.43
N GLU A 94 -10.65 16.09 -17.73
CA GLU A 94 -10.17 17.06 -18.73
C GLU A 94 -10.76 18.49 -18.53
N ARG A 95 -11.91 18.61 -17.84
CA ARG A 95 -12.59 19.89 -17.58
C ARG A 95 -12.52 20.32 -16.12
N GLU A 96 -11.78 19.62 -15.30
CA GLU A 96 -11.72 19.87 -13.87
C GLU A 96 -11.26 21.29 -13.55
N ALA A 97 -10.19 21.76 -14.20
CA ALA A 97 -9.63 23.09 -14.00
C ALA A 97 -10.66 24.18 -14.32
N ASP A 98 -11.31 24.08 -15.46
CA ASP A 98 -12.32 25.07 -15.93
C ASP A 98 -13.54 25.13 -14.99
N ILE A 99 -13.98 23.97 -14.50
CA ILE A 99 -15.14 23.88 -13.59
C ILE A 99 -14.78 24.50 -12.24
N VAL A 100 -13.58 24.24 -11.72
CA VAL A 100 -13.14 24.77 -10.43
C VAL A 100 -12.89 26.26 -10.48
N GLU A 101 -12.32 26.79 -11.58
CA GLU A 101 -12.14 28.22 -11.81
C GLU A 101 -13.46 28.99 -11.78
N ASN A 102 -14.50 28.39 -12.35
CA ASN A 102 -15.84 29.00 -12.39
C ASN A 102 -16.69 28.74 -11.15
N ALA A 103 -16.26 27.86 -10.24
CA ALA A 103 -17.07 27.46 -9.06
C ALA A 103 -17.32 28.60 -8.07
N GLY A 104 -16.46 29.64 -8.05
CA GLY A 104 -16.59 30.80 -7.19
C GLY A 104 -17.36 31.98 -7.82
N GLN A 105 -17.89 31.87 -9.04
CA GLN A 105 -18.60 32.91 -9.72
C GLN A 105 -20.08 33.02 -9.27
N LYS A 106 -20.67 34.18 -9.40
CA LYS A 106 -22.11 34.40 -9.08
C LYS A 106 -22.98 33.38 -9.83
N TYR A 107 -24.02 32.84 -9.15
CA TYR A 107 -24.96 31.86 -9.66
C TYR A 107 -24.36 30.52 -9.99
N SER A 108 -23.08 30.28 -9.70
CA SER A 108 -22.42 29.02 -9.95
C SER A 108 -22.90 27.94 -8.97
N VAL A 109 -23.26 26.76 -9.49
CA VAL A 109 -23.56 25.57 -8.70
C VAL A 109 -22.67 24.44 -9.21
N THR A 110 -21.81 23.93 -8.33
CA THR A 110 -20.89 22.85 -8.64
C THR A 110 -21.15 21.66 -7.73
N ILE A 111 -21.44 20.50 -8.30
CA ILE A 111 -21.53 19.22 -7.57
C ILE A 111 -20.20 18.54 -7.73
N ALA A 112 -19.48 18.27 -6.65
CA ALA A 112 -18.18 17.64 -6.67
C ALA A 112 -18.14 16.37 -5.80
N THR A 113 -17.54 15.29 -6.31
CA THR A 113 -17.18 14.18 -5.44
C THR A 113 -15.92 14.53 -4.64
N ASN A 114 -15.73 13.91 -3.49
CA ASN A 114 -14.72 14.27 -2.49
C ASN A 114 -13.30 14.53 -2.99
N MET A 115 -12.91 13.86 -4.06
CA MET A 115 -11.54 13.93 -4.58
C MET A 115 -11.37 14.99 -5.67
N ALA A 116 -12.45 15.46 -6.25
CA ALA A 116 -12.38 16.42 -7.34
C ALA A 116 -12.01 17.83 -6.85
N GLY A 117 -11.12 18.49 -7.56
CA GLY A 117 -10.64 19.84 -7.24
C GLY A 117 -9.69 19.93 -6.03
N ARG A 118 -9.09 18.83 -5.58
CA ARG A 118 -8.11 18.84 -4.50
C ARG A 118 -6.82 19.53 -4.94
N GLY A 119 -6.33 20.48 -4.11
CA GLY A 119 -5.13 21.26 -4.42
C GLY A 119 -5.39 22.53 -5.21
N THR A 120 -6.61 22.75 -5.73
CA THR A 120 -7.00 23.96 -6.47
C THR A 120 -7.76 24.90 -5.55
N ASP A 121 -7.46 26.18 -5.64
CA ASP A 121 -8.18 27.24 -4.91
C ASP A 121 -9.39 27.71 -5.68
N ILE A 122 -10.53 27.89 -4.98
CA ILE A 122 -11.74 28.48 -5.55
C ILE A 122 -11.72 29.98 -5.25
N LYS A 123 -11.42 30.77 -6.26
CA LYS A 123 -11.40 32.20 -6.16
C LYS A 123 -12.83 32.78 -6.25
N LEU A 124 -13.20 33.63 -5.33
CA LEU A 124 -14.50 34.31 -5.36
C LEU A 124 -14.56 35.36 -6.47
N GLY A 125 -15.63 35.34 -7.23
CA GLY A 125 -15.91 36.33 -8.25
C GLY A 125 -16.27 37.70 -7.62
N GLU A 126 -16.35 38.75 -8.46
CA GLU A 126 -16.66 40.11 -8.07
C GLU A 126 -18.06 40.20 -7.42
N GLY A 127 -18.13 40.81 -6.21
CA GLY A 127 -19.36 41.00 -5.44
C GLY A 127 -19.94 39.70 -4.83
N VAL A 128 -19.19 38.57 -4.80
CA VAL A 128 -19.60 37.34 -4.12
C VAL A 128 -19.40 37.45 -2.61
N VAL A 129 -18.41 38.19 -2.17
CA VAL A 129 -18.15 38.44 -0.75
C VAL A 129 -19.36 39.06 -0.08
N GLU A 130 -20.02 40.01 -0.74
CA GLU A 130 -21.25 40.70 -0.23
C GLU A 130 -22.45 39.76 -0.15
N LEU A 131 -22.46 38.67 -0.94
CA LEU A 131 -23.49 37.64 -0.90
C LEU A 131 -23.23 36.53 0.15
N GLY A 132 -22.19 36.72 0.98
CA GLY A 132 -21.80 35.77 2.03
C GLY A 132 -20.79 34.73 1.59
N GLY A 133 -20.09 34.97 0.46
CA GLY A 133 -19.04 34.09 -0.06
C GLY A 133 -19.53 32.74 -0.60
N LEU A 134 -18.66 31.74 -0.65
CA LEU A 134 -18.97 30.39 -1.14
C LEU A 134 -19.78 29.63 -0.09
N ALA A 135 -20.92 29.02 -0.52
CA ALA A 135 -21.68 28.09 0.29
C ALA A 135 -21.25 26.65 -0.01
N VAL A 136 -20.85 25.92 1.02
CA VAL A 136 -20.46 24.51 0.94
C VAL A 136 -21.55 23.65 1.58
N LEU A 137 -22.16 22.75 0.81
CA LEU A 137 -23.20 21.84 1.26
C LEU A 137 -22.70 20.40 1.18
N GLY A 138 -22.60 19.70 2.31
CA GLY A 138 -22.29 18.27 2.35
C GLY A 138 -23.57 17.43 2.28
N THR A 139 -23.63 16.45 1.41
CA THR A 139 -24.80 15.55 1.29
C THR A 139 -24.85 14.48 2.35
N GLU A 140 -23.73 14.22 3.04
CA GLU A 140 -23.57 13.30 4.16
C GLU A 140 -22.21 13.54 4.85
N ARG A 141 -22.05 12.96 6.04
CA ARG A 141 -20.76 12.96 6.75
C ARG A 141 -19.89 11.81 6.26
N HIS A 142 -18.61 12.09 6.12
CA HIS A 142 -17.62 11.08 5.76
C HIS A 142 -17.25 10.21 6.95
N GLU A 143 -16.56 9.10 6.68
CA GLU A 143 -16.02 8.22 7.72
C GLU A 143 -14.94 8.89 8.59
N SER A 144 -14.32 9.97 8.11
CA SER A 144 -13.30 10.73 8.84
C SER A 144 -13.65 12.21 8.90
N ARG A 145 -13.58 12.80 10.10
CA ARG A 145 -13.74 14.25 10.35
C ARG A 145 -12.76 15.09 9.52
N ARG A 146 -11.60 14.54 9.22
CA ARG A 146 -10.58 15.16 8.37
C ARG A 146 -11.13 15.51 6.99
N ILE A 147 -11.90 14.61 6.39
CA ILE A 147 -12.49 14.81 5.06
C ILE A 147 -13.59 15.86 5.11
N ASP A 148 -14.43 15.86 6.15
CA ASP A 148 -15.44 16.90 6.37
C ASP A 148 -14.79 18.28 6.51
N ASN A 149 -13.71 18.38 7.28
CA ASN A 149 -12.96 19.61 7.44
C ASN A 149 -12.30 20.09 6.14
N GLN A 150 -11.85 19.18 5.27
CA GLN A 150 -11.35 19.50 3.94
C GLN A 150 -12.46 20.08 3.05
N LEU A 151 -13.66 19.53 3.12
CA LEU A 151 -14.81 20.04 2.38
C LEU A 151 -15.21 21.43 2.89
N ARG A 152 -15.41 21.60 4.21
CA ARG A 152 -15.68 22.92 4.82
C ARG A 152 -14.62 23.95 4.47
N GLY A 153 -13.34 23.55 4.49
CA GLY A 153 -12.21 24.41 4.19
C GLY A 153 -12.10 24.87 2.72
N ARG A 154 -13.06 24.49 1.87
CA ARG A 154 -13.19 25.09 0.54
C ARG A 154 -13.76 26.50 0.58
N ALA A 155 -14.54 26.84 1.61
CA ALA A 155 -15.09 28.18 1.86
C ALA A 155 -14.40 28.89 3.03
N GLY A 156 -14.50 30.19 3.08
CA GLY A 156 -13.98 31.02 4.17
C GLY A 156 -12.46 31.03 4.22
N ARG A 157 -11.80 31.19 3.09
CA ARG A 157 -10.35 31.30 2.99
C ARG A 157 -9.88 32.72 3.11
N GLN A 158 -8.72 32.96 3.72
CA GLN A 158 -8.06 34.27 3.85
C GLN A 158 -8.96 35.39 4.42
N GLY A 159 -9.86 34.99 5.33
CA GLY A 159 -10.79 35.97 5.96
C GLY A 159 -12.05 36.24 5.14
N ASP A 160 -12.26 35.63 4.00
CA ASP A 160 -13.50 35.72 3.24
C ASP A 160 -14.67 35.12 4.03
N PRO A 161 -15.89 35.67 3.88
CA PRO A 161 -17.08 35.03 4.38
C PRO A 161 -17.33 33.71 3.65
N GLY A 162 -18.11 32.85 4.27
CA GLY A 162 -18.47 31.55 3.70
C GLY A 162 -19.54 30.88 4.55
N TYR A 163 -20.13 29.84 4.01
CA TYR A 163 -21.16 29.08 4.69
C TYR A 163 -20.89 27.59 4.51
N SER A 164 -21.11 26.81 5.57
CA SER A 164 -21.02 25.35 5.48
C SER A 164 -22.16 24.69 6.25
N ARG A 165 -22.79 23.67 5.63
CA ARG A 165 -23.82 22.84 6.29
C ARG A 165 -23.81 21.43 5.72
N PHE A 166 -24.04 20.43 6.58
CA PHE A 166 -24.26 19.05 6.17
C PHE A 166 -25.73 18.65 6.30
N PHE A 167 -26.19 17.84 5.35
CA PHE A 167 -27.51 17.27 5.31
C PHE A 167 -27.38 15.75 5.51
N LEU A 168 -28.00 15.23 6.54
CA LEU A 168 -27.86 13.84 6.97
C LEU A 168 -29.19 13.10 6.92
N SER A 169 -29.14 11.80 6.79
CA SER A 169 -30.30 10.92 6.91
C SER A 169 -30.02 9.78 7.88
N GLY A 170 -31.06 9.31 8.56
CA GLY A 170 -30.98 8.06 9.31
C GLY A 170 -30.66 6.85 8.44
N GLU A 171 -30.84 6.99 7.13
CA GLU A 171 -30.54 5.95 6.13
C GLU A 171 -29.12 6.06 5.53
N ASP A 172 -28.32 7.05 5.91
CA ASP A 172 -26.93 7.18 5.48
C ASP A 172 -26.10 5.98 5.97
N ASP A 173 -25.13 5.53 5.17
CA ASP A 173 -24.33 4.33 5.47
C ASP A 173 -23.59 4.43 6.79
N LEU A 174 -23.09 5.61 7.12
CA LEU A 174 -22.44 5.88 8.39
C LEU A 174 -23.39 5.63 9.56
N MET A 175 -24.64 6.10 9.44
CA MET A 175 -25.65 5.94 10.49
C MET A 175 -26.20 4.52 10.58
N LYS A 176 -26.35 3.83 9.45
CA LYS A 176 -26.76 2.41 9.42
C LYS A 176 -25.74 1.51 10.12
N ARG A 177 -24.44 1.75 9.91
CA ARG A 177 -23.38 0.90 10.46
C ARG A 177 -23.03 1.22 11.91
N PHE A 178 -23.02 2.50 12.28
CA PHE A 178 -22.46 2.98 13.53
C PHE A 178 -23.42 3.81 14.40
N GLY A 179 -24.57 4.21 13.89
CA GLY A 179 -25.57 4.99 14.64
C GLY A 179 -26.20 4.27 15.83
N GLY A 180 -26.18 2.92 15.80
CA GLY A 180 -26.74 2.08 16.83
C GLY A 180 -28.27 2.14 16.97
N GLU A 181 -28.85 1.22 17.76
CA GLU A 181 -30.29 1.16 17.98
C GLU A 181 -30.85 2.41 18.67
N ARG A 182 -30.07 3.04 19.54
CA ARG A 182 -30.48 4.26 20.24
C ARG A 182 -30.77 5.40 19.28
N PHE A 183 -29.95 5.56 18.25
CA PHE A 183 -30.17 6.59 17.22
C PHE A 183 -31.44 6.30 16.42
N LYS A 184 -31.62 5.05 15.98
CA LYS A 184 -32.82 4.61 15.25
C LYS A 184 -34.09 4.85 16.08
N ASN A 185 -34.09 4.42 17.33
CA ASN A 185 -35.23 4.57 18.23
C ASN A 185 -35.56 6.05 18.51
N GLN A 186 -34.57 6.91 18.69
CA GLN A 186 -34.77 8.33 18.87
C GLN A 186 -35.30 9.02 17.60
N LEU A 187 -34.75 8.65 16.45
CA LEU A 187 -35.22 9.17 15.16
C LEU A 187 -36.68 8.71 14.89
N GLU A 188 -37.00 7.45 15.14
CA GLU A 188 -38.35 6.95 15.01
C GLU A 188 -39.35 7.62 15.98
N LEU A 189 -38.93 7.86 17.23
CA LEU A 189 -39.78 8.56 18.20
C LEU A 189 -40.08 9.99 17.73
N LEU A 190 -39.11 10.70 17.19
CA LEU A 190 -39.27 12.06 16.68
C LEU A 190 -40.08 12.08 15.37
N THR A 191 -40.02 11.07 14.56
CA THR A 191 -40.80 10.96 13.32
C THR A 191 -42.24 10.48 13.58
N LYS A 192 -42.47 9.60 14.58
CA LYS A 192 -43.81 9.15 14.98
C LYS A 192 -44.64 10.24 15.67
N THR A 193 -44.00 11.24 16.30
CA THR A 193 -44.68 12.39 16.92
C THR A 193 -45.05 13.49 15.93
N ARG A 194 -44.63 13.38 14.66
CA ARG A 194 -44.95 14.30 13.57
C ARG A 194 -45.98 13.66 12.64
N ASP A 195 -46.78 14.48 11.97
CA ASP A 195 -47.67 14.00 10.91
C ASP A 195 -46.86 13.28 9.82
N SER A 196 -47.36 12.18 9.32
CA SER A 196 -46.70 11.31 8.34
C SER A 196 -46.32 12.01 7.01
N LYS A 197 -46.72 13.26 6.83
CA LYS A 197 -46.37 14.14 5.69
C LYS A 197 -45.37 15.21 6.01
N ASP A 198 -44.92 15.34 7.26
CA ASP A 198 -43.95 16.37 7.67
C ASP A 198 -42.52 15.85 7.47
N GLU A 199 -41.95 16.16 6.31
CA GLU A 199 -40.57 15.87 5.94
C GLU A 199 -39.55 16.92 6.47
N SER A 200 -39.94 17.77 7.42
CA SER A 200 -39.09 18.84 7.95
C SER A 200 -37.86 18.27 8.70
N PRO A 201 -36.71 18.96 8.59
CA PRO A 201 -35.49 18.51 9.23
C PRO A 201 -35.58 18.58 10.77
N VAL A 202 -34.82 17.73 11.43
CA VAL A 202 -34.60 17.78 12.87
C VAL A 202 -33.28 18.48 13.13
N GLU A 203 -33.32 19.69 13.68
CA GLU A 203 -32.11 20.37 14.19
C GLU A 203 -31.91 20.04 15.67
N TYR A 204 -31.09 19.06 15.98
CA TYR A 204 -30.83 18.70 17.36
C TYR A 204 -29.31 18.51 17.58
N LYS A 205 -28.72 19.33 18.43
CA LYS A 205 -27.28 19.25 18.77
C LYS A 205 -26.87 17.84 19.27
N LEU A 206 -27.82 17.10 19.84
CA LEU A 206 -27.56 15.72 20.31
C LEU A 206 -27.21 14.77 19.15
N PHE A 207 -27.89 14.91 18.01
CA PHE A 207 -27.64 14.07 16.84
C PHE A 207 -26.27 14.36 16.22
N SER A 208 -25.85 15.64 16.12
CA SER A 208 -24.50 15.98 15.65
C SER A 208 -23.44 15.34 16.54
N LYS A 209 -23.62 15.31 17.86
CA LYS A 209 -22.70 14.62 18.78
C LYS A 209 -22.70 13.08 18.58
N MET A 210 -23.84 12.49 18.23
CA MET A 210 -23.93 11.05 17.94
C MET A 210 -23.18 10.71 16.65
N VAL A 211 -23.30 11.55 15.63
CA VAL A 211 -22.57 11.42 14.37
C VAL A 211 -21.06 11.55 14.62
N GLU A 212 -20.62 12.54 15.39
CA GLU A 212 -19.21 12.70 15.77
C GLU A 212 -18.66 11.48 16.51
N ARG A 213 -19.44 10.88 17.42
CA ARG A 213 -19.07 9.64 18.12
C ARG A 213 -18.93 8.47 17.15
N ALA A 214 -19.88 8.34 16.20
CA ALA A 214 -19.81 7.31 15.17
C ALA A 214 -18.55 7.47 14.31
N GLN A 215 -18.22 8.71 13.88
CA GLN A 215 -16.98 9.00 13.15
C GLN A 215 -15.74 8.65 13.99
N THR A 216 -15.68 9.05 15.25
CA THR A 216 -14.56 8.75 16.15
C THR A 216 -14.37 7.24 16.32
N GLN A 217 -15.46 6.47 16.41
CA GLN A 217 -15.38 5.02 16.49
C GLN A 217 -14.83 4.39 15.20
N ILE A 218 -15.24 4.90 14.03
CA ILE A 218 -14.71 4.44 12.74
C ILE A 218 -13.23 4.81 12.59
N GLU A 219 -12.88 6.05 12.93
CA GLU A 219 -11.48 6.51 12.92
C GLU A 219 -10.61 5.60 13.80
N GLY A 220 -11.07 5.27 15.03
CA GLY A 220 -10.40 4.34 15.92
C GLY A 220 -10.24 2.93 15.33
N ASN A 221 -11.32 2.35 14.80
CA ASN A 221 -11.26 1.04 14.17
C ASN A 221 -10.32 1.02 12.95
N ASN A 222 -10.32 2.08 12.15
CA ASN A 222 -9.43 2.21 11.01
C ASN A 222 -7.97 2.41 11.43
N PHE A 223 -7.74 3.17 12.51
CA PHE A 223 -6.42 3.31 13.15
C PHE A 223 -5.88 1.97 13.62
N ASP A 224 -6.67 1.20 14.37
CA ASP A 224 -6.27 -0.12 14.88
C ASP A 224 -5.95 -1.09 13.74
N ARG A 225 -6.75 -1.09 12.66
CA ARG A 225 -6.47 -1.89 11.46
C ARG A 225 -5.15 -1.49 10.80
N ARG A 226 -4.91 -0.17 10.60
CA ARG A 226 -3.64 0.31 10.02
C ARG A 226 -2.45 -0.03 10.89
N LYS A 227 -2.58 0.15 12.22
CA LYS A 227 -1.55 -0.21 13.19
C LYS A 227 -1.21 -1.70 13.13
N THR A 228 -2.23 -2.55 13.10
CA THR A 228 -2.04 -4.00 12.99
C THR A 228 -1.31 -4.37 11.69
N VAL A 229 -1.74 -3.83 10.55
CA VAL A 229 -1.06 -4.08 9.25
C VAL A 229 0.41 -3.67 9.31
N LEU A 230 0.71 -2.49 9.85
CA LEU A 230 2.08 -2.00 10.00
C LEU A 230 2.94 -2.89 10.91
N GLN A 231 2.37 -3.40 11.99
CA GLN A 231 3.08 -4.29 12.92
C GLN A 231 3.48 -5.62 12.25
N TYR A 232 2.60 -6.17 11.40
CA TYR A 232 2.94 -7.36 10.60
C TYR A 232 3.98 -7.05 9.51
N ASP A 233 3.82 -5.92 8.81
CA ASP A 233 4.76 -5.51 7.75
C ASP A 233 6.15 -5.18 8.30
N GLU A 234 6.24 -4.68 9.53
CA GLU A 234 7.51 -4.33 10.18
C GLU A 234 8.44 -5.54 10.33
N VAL A 235 7.90 -6.73 10.57
CA VAL A 235 8.69 -7.96 10.65
C VAL A 235 9.40 -8.23 9.32
N LEU A 236 8.63 -8.26 8.24
CA LEU A 236 9.20 -8.51 6.90
C LEU A 236 10.07 -7.34 6.42
N ARG A 237 9.77 -6.10 6.82
CA ARG A 237 10.57 -4.92 6.51
C ARG A 237 11.99 -5.04 7.10
N LYS A 238 12.11 -5.44 8.38
CA LYS A 238 13.41 -5.65 9.03
C LYS A 238 14.21 -6.76 8.36
N GLN A 239 13.56 -7.87 8.05
CA GLN A 239 14.21 -8.98 7.34
C GLN A 239 14.71 -8.55 5.95
N ARG A 240 13.88 -7.79 5.21
CA ARG A 240 14.24 -7.23 3.91
C ARG A 240 15.43 -6.28 4.00
N GLU A 241 15.47 -5.44 5.04
CA GLU A 241 16.57 -4.50 5.25
C GLU A 241 17.91 -5.24 5.42
N VAL A 242 17.93 -6.31 6.20
CA VAL A 242 19.12 -7.16 6.37
C VAL A 242 19.56 -7.77 5.04
N ILE A 243 18.66 -8.45 4.33
CA ILE A 243 18.98 -9.13 3.05
C ILE A 243 19.41 -8.11 1.99
N TYR A 244 18.72 -6.97 1.87
CA TYR A 244 19.07 -5.96 0.86
C TYR A 244 20.37 -5.22 1.16
N THR A 245 20.70 -5.02 2.44
CA THR A 245 22.00 -4.47 2.83
C THR A 245 23.11 -5.45 2.45
N GLN A 246 23.00 -6.72 2.83
CA GLN A 246 23.98 -7.75 2.43
C GLN A 246 24.09 -7.87 0.90
N ARG A 247 22.96 -7.86 0.20
CA ARG A 247 22.96 -7.90 -1.27
C ARG A 247 23.66 -6.69 -1.89
N ARG A 248 23.46 -5.53 -1.32
CA ARG A 248 24.15 -4.30 -1.76
C ARG A 248 25.65 -4.40 -1.51
N ASP A 249 26.05 -4.85 -0.33
CA ASP A 249 27.46 -5.00 0.02
C ASP A 249 28.14 -5.97 -0.96
N ILE A 250 27.52 -7.13 -1.27
CA ILE A 250 28.03 -8.07 -2.27
C ILE A 250 28.20 -7.44 -3.66
N LEU A 251 27.30 -6.54 -4.06
CA LEU A 251 27.35 -5.88 -5.37
C LEU A 251 28.47 -4.83 -5.47
N PHE A 252 28.68 -4.05 -4.42
CA PHE A 252 29.54 -2.88 -4.44
C PHE A 252 30.94 -3.09 -3.85
N GLU A 253 31.14 -4.13 -3.02
CA GLU A 253 32.46 -4.49 -2.52
C GLU A 253 33.38 -4.94 -3.67
N ASP A 254 34.62 -4.53 -3.64
CA ASP A 254 35.61 -4.93 -4.65
C ASP A 254 35.91 -6.42 -4.57
N SER A 255 36.03 -6.98 -3.37
CA SER A 255 36.22 -8.40 -3.11
C SER A 255 35.27 -8.91 -2.04
N ILE A 256 34.59 -10.05 -2.33
CA ILE A 256 33.70 -10.70 -1.37
C ILE A 256 34.26 -12.04 -0.86
N ILE A 257 35.53 -12.33 -1.12
CA ILE A 257 36.15 -13.60 -0.75
C ILE A 257 36.05 -13.85 0.76
N GLU A 258 36.42 -12.86 1.59
CA GLU A 258 36.32 -12.94 3.05
C GLU A 258 34.89 -13.15 3.56
N ILE A 259 33.92 -12.48 2.92
CA ILE A 259 32.49 -12.63 3.25
C ILE A 259 32.06 -14.08 2.99
N VAL A 260 32.43 -14.63 1.84
CA VAL A 260 32.10 -16.01 1.46
C VAL A 260 32.81 -17.00 2.35
N GLU A 261 34.09 -16.82 2.63
CA GLU A 261 34.83 -17.67 3.59
C GLU A 261 34.11 -17.72 4.96
N GLY A 262 33.66 -16.57 5.45
CA GLY A 262 32.85 -16.51 6.66
C GLY A 262 31.54 -17.32 6.57
N MET A 263 30.86 -17.31 5.41
CA MET A 263 29.67 -18.15 5.18
C MET A 263 30.01 -19.65 5.20
N LEU A 264 31.11 -20.03 4.51
CA LEU A 264 31.57 -21.42 4.47
C LEU A 264 31.91 -21.95 5.87
N LYS A 265 32.64 -21.18 6.66
CA LYS A 265 33.01 -21.50 8.05
C LYS A 265 31.78 -21.69 8.94
N ARG A 266 30.79 -20.80 8.86
CA ARG A 266 29.54 -20.93 9.64
C ARG A 266 28.72 -22.14 9.21
N ALA A 267 28.63 -22.42 7.89
CA ALA A 267 27.95 -23.57 7.39
C ALA A 267 28.60 -24.88 7.88
N MET A 268 29.93 -24.99 7.84
CA MET A 268 30.65 -26.16 8.37
C MET A 268 30.47 -26.32 9.86
N ASN A 269 30.57 -25.24 10.63
CA ASN A 269 30.33 -25.29 12.07
C ASN A 269 28.92 -25.77 12.42
N THR A 270 27.92 -25.34 11.66
CA THR A 270 26.53 -25.82 11.79
C THR A 270 26.42 -27.30 11.50
N LYS A 271 27.16 -27.82 10.49
CA LYS A 271 27.19 -29.28 10.18
C LYS A 271 27.86 -30.05 11.29
N ILE A 272 29.01 -29.61 11.77
CA ILE A 272 29.73 -30.27 12.90
C ILE A 272 28.78 -30.37 14.10
N GLY A 273 28.11 -29.27 14.48
CA GLY A 273 27.18 -29.24 15.59
C GLY A 273 25.96 -30.17 15.45
N ALA A 274 25.53 -30.46 14.21
CA ALA A 274 24.42 -31.37 13.96
C ALA A 274 24.81 -32.88 14.09
N TYR A 275 26.10 -33.21 14.08
CA TYR A 275 26.61 -34.56 14.16
C TYR A 275 27.49 -34.78 15.40
N LEU A 276 27.19 -34.13 16.50
CA LEU A 276 27.81 -34.39 17.80
C LEU A 276 27.23 -35.65 18.41
N ASP A 277 28.08 -36.47 19.04
CA ASP A 277 27.67 -37.67 19.76
C ASP A 277 26.96 -37.30 21.08
N PRO A 278 25.66 -37.54 21.23
CA PRO A 278 24.92 -37.20 22.44
C PRO A 278 25.27 -38.10 23.64
N GLU A 279 25.88 -39.26 23.41
CA GLU A 279 26.22 -40.24 24.46
C GLU A 279 27.65 -40.05 25.01
N SER A 280 28.45 -39.24 24.32
CA SER A 280 29.85 -39.01 24.73
C SER A 280 29.92 -38.01 25.89
N ARG A 281 30.75 -38.30 26.91
CA ARG A 281 31.04 -37.43 28.03
C ARG A 281 31.84 -36.18 27.63
N THR A 282 32.63 -36.28 26.57
CA THR A 282 33.35 -35.16 25.94
C THR A 282 32.75 -34.91 24.57
N PRO A 283 32.58 -33.67 24.13
CA PRO A 283 32.07 -33.37 22.79
C PRO A 283 32.92 -34.11 21.74
N LYS A 284 32.31 -35.01 20.99
CA LYS A 284 32.94 -35.78 19.91
C LYS A 284 32.03 -35.78 18.69
N VAL A 285 32.60 -35.73 17.49
CA VAL A 285 31.85 -35.74 16.25
C VAL A 285 31.68 -37.22 15.78
N ILE A 286 30.48 -37.54 15.29
CA ILE A 286 30.18 -38.82 14.65
C ILE A 286 30.74 -38.77 13.23
N GLY A 287 32.03 -39.07 13.08
CA GLY A 287 32.79 -38.90 11.83
C GLY A 287 32.21 -39.66 10.63
N ASP A 288 31.65 -40.86 10.83
CA ASP A 288 31.05 -41.69 9.77
C ASP A 288 29.82 -41.05 9.16
N GLU A 289 28.97 -40.43 9.93
CA GLU A 289 27.77 -39.76 9.44
C GLU A 289 28.10 -38.44 8.79
N LEU A 290 28.98 -37.63 9.42
CA LEU A 290 29.45 -36.40 8.85
C LEU A 290 30.16 -36.62 7.50
N PHE A 291 30.99 -37.66 7.39
CA PHE A 291 31.66 -38.01 6.13
C PHE A 291 30.66 -38.26 4.97
N LYS A 292 29.59 -39.01 5.20
CA LYS A 292 28.56 -39.29 4.18
C LYS A 292 27.87 -38.01 3.69
N VAL A 293 27.85 -36.98 4.50
CA VAL A 293 27.27 -35.70 4.16
C VAL A 293 28.27 -34.80 3.44
N LEU A 294 29.53 -34.78 3.85
CA LEU A 294 30.55 -33.92 3.29
C LEU A 294 31.12 -34.42 1.98
N ASP A 295 31.50 -35.73 1.92
CA ASP A 295 32.10 -36.29 0.74
C ASP A 295 31.13 -36.42 -0.43
N GLY A 296 31.47 -35.87 -1.57
CA GLY A 296 30.65 -35.87 -2.78
C GLY A 296 29.44 -34.91 -2.77
N LYS A 297 29.05 -34.33 -1.62
CA LYS A 297 27.95 -33.34 -1.57
C LYS A 297 28.45 -31.90 -1.38
N TYR A 298 29.45 -31.69 -0.53
CA TYR A 298 30.08 -30.38 -0.30
C TYR A 298 31.46 -30.35 -0.94
N PHE A 299 32.27 -31.32 -0.69
CA PHE A 299 33.60 -31.45 -1.30
C PHE A 299 33.55 -32.41 -2.47
N ASN A 300 34.53 -32.33 -3.38
CA ASN A 300 34.71 -33.33 -4.42
C ASN A 300 35.06 -34.69 -3.79
N PRO A 301 34.61 -35.83 -4.38
CA PRO A 301 34.82 -37.12 -3.78
C PRO A 301 36.31 -37.43 -3.55
N GLY A 302 36.63 -37.94 -2.36
CA GLY A 302 37.96 -38.34 -1.96
C GLY A 302 38.86 -37.19 -1.40
N LEU A 303 38.38 -35.97 -1.29
CA LEU A 303 39.14 -34.89 -0.65
C LEU A 303 39.05 -34.93 0.87
N VAL A 304 37.94 -35.42 1.41
CA VAL A 304 37.73 -35.49 2.85
C VAL A 304 38.26 -36.80 3.40
N SER A 305 39.14 -36.74 4.42
CA SER A 305 39.66 -37.95 5.11
C SER A 305 38.75 -38.33 6.27
N LYS A 306 38.14 -39.50 6.21
CA LYS A 306 37.25 -40.02 7.24
C LYS A 306 37.90 -40.11 8.62
N SER A 307 39.18 -40.47 8.71
CA SER A 307 39.92 -40.61 9.96
C SER A 307 40.10 -39.31 10.72
N LYS A 308 40.00 -38.16 10.03
CA LYS A 308 40.15 -36.81 10.63
C LYS A 308 38.83 -36.20 11.11
N LEU A 309 37.69 -36.86 10.83
CA LEU A 309 36.37 -36.39 11.25
C LEU A 309 35.90 -37.03 12.57
N ASP A 310 36.54 -38.09 13.05
CA ASP A 310 36.18 -38.80 14.29
C ASP A 310 37.00 -38.22 15.48
N ASP A 311 36.87 -36.94 15.73
CA ASP A 311 37.66 -36.20 16.73
C ASP A 311 36.78 -35.14 17.47
N THR A 312 37.40 -34.31 18.24
CA THR A 312 36.72 -33.16 18.90
C THR A 312 36.22 -32.18 17.86
N PRO A 313 35.12 -31.44 18.15
CA PRO A 313 34.57 -30.47 17.24
C PRO A 313 35.58 -29.41 16.77
N GLU A 314 36.49 -28.98 17.65
CA GLU A 314 37.53 -28.01 17.33
C GLU A 314 38.53 -28.57 16.31
N ASN A 315 39.03 -29.78 16.50
CA ASN A 315 39.97 -30.42 15.58
C ASN A 315 39.34 -30.66 14.21
N VAL A 316 38.06 -31.10 14.19
CA VAL A 316 37.30 -31.30 12.95
C VAL A 316 37.07 -29.96 12.23
N TYR A 317 36.76 -28.88 12.98
CA TYR A 317 36.62 -27.56 12.41
C TYR A 317 37.92 -27.05 11.78
N ASP A 318 39.05 -27.14 12.49
CA ASP A 318 40.36 -26.72 11.99
C ASP A 318 40.76 -27.50 10.74
N TYR A 319 40.48 -28.82 10.72
CA TYR A 319 40.70 -29.64 9.54
C TYR A 319 39.88 -29.20 8.34
N LEU A 320 38.59 -28.95 8.52
CA LEU A 320 37.70 -28.53 7.44
C LEU A 320 38.02 -27.08 6.99
N ASP A 321 38.40 -26.20 7.91
CA ASP A 321 38.82 -24.83 7.57
C ASP A 321 40.07 -24.84 6.69
N ASN A 322 41.08 -25.67 7.04
CA ASN A 322 42.26 -25.83 6.21
C ASN A 322 41.96 -26.35 4.81
N LEU A 323 41.03 -27.33 4.68
CA LEU A 323 40.58 -27.78 3.37
C LEU A 323 39.89 -26.71 2.55
N ILE A 324 39.07 -25.87 3.18
CA ILE A 324 38.41 -24.75 2.53
C ILE A 324 39.44 -23.72 2.03
N GLN A 325 40.43 -23.39 2.86
CA GLN A 325 41.47 -22.42 2.50
C GLN A 325 42.32 -22.93 1.33
N GLU A 326 42.69 -24.22 1.34
CA GLU A 326 43.42 -24.85 0.24
C GLU A 326 42.62 -24.86 -1.07
N ASP A 327 41.32 -25.21 -1.02
CA ASP A 327 40.44 -25.21 -2.18
C ASP A 327 40.26 -23.84 -2.80
N ILE A 328 40.01 -22.82 -1.95
CA ILE A 328 39.89 -21.43 -2.39
C ILE A 328 41.19 -20.94 -3.04
N LYS A 329 42.33 -21.19 -2.40
CA LYS A 329 43.64 -20.79 -2.91
C LYS A 329 43.92 -21.43 -4.28
N GLN A 330 43.64 -22.74 -4.45
CA GLN A 330 43.78 -23.44 -5.75
C GLN A 330 42.89 -22.81 -6.83
N LYS A 331 41.66 -22.44 -6.49
CA LYS A 331 40.72 -21.76 -7.41
C LYS A 331 41.18 -20.38 -7.83
N ILE A 332 41.73 -19.60 -6.89
CA ILE A 332 42.33 -18.30 -7.16
C ILE A 332 43.56 -18.43 -8.10
N GLU A 333 44.45 -19.38 -7.83
CA GLU A 333 45.63 -19.61 -8.67
C GLU A 333 45.25 -20.05 -10.11
N GLN A 334 44.14 -20.78 -10.27
CA GLN A 334 43.67 -21.24 -11.58
C GLN A 334 43.00 -20.12 -12.40
N PHE A 335 42.28 -19.19 -11.78
CA PHE A 335 41.32 -18.33 -12.48
C PHE A 335 41.59 -16.83 -12.37
N SER A 336 42.49 -16.38 -11.57
CA SER A 336 42.70 -15.01 -11.06
C SER A 336 41.65 -14.54 -10.05
N ASP A 337 42.05 -13.64 -9.19
CA ASP A 337 41.20 -13.05 -8.13
C ASP A 337 39.93 -12.41 -8.68
N GLU A 338 40.01 -11.69 -9.79
CA GLU A 338 38.87 -10.99 -10.38
C GLU A 338 37.78 -11.95 -10.87
N LYS A 339 38.18 -12.98 -11.65
CA LYS A 339 37.22 -13.95 -12.19
C LYS A 339 36.59 -14.81 -11.10
N PHE A 340 37.38 -15.18 -10.09
CA PHE A 340 36.86 -15.93 -8.97
C PHE A 340 35.88 -15.09 -8.14
N ASN A 341 36.21 -13.84 -7.86
CA ASN A 341 35.34 -12.90 -7.17
C ASN A 341 34.03 -12.68 -7.94
N GLU A 342 34.08 -12.52 -9.27
CA GLU A 342 32.86 -12.41 -10.09
C GLU A 342 32.01 -13.70 -10.01
N PHE A 343 32.62 -14.86 -10.06
CA PHE A 343 31.93 -16.13 -9.86
C PHE A 343 31.23 -16.17 -8.49
N LEU A 344 31.91 -15.80 -7.41
CA LEU A 344 31.36 -15.76 -6.07
C LEU A 344 30.16 -14.81 -6.00
N LYS A 345 30.25 -13.63 -6.56
CA LYS A 345 29.14 -12.66 -6.64
C LYS A 345 27.92 -13.26 -7.32
N VAL A 346 28.11 -13.91 -8.45
CA VAL A 346 27.00 -14.54 -9.19
C VAL A 346 26.35 -15.66 -8.39
N VAL A 347 27.15 -16.52 -7.74
CA VAL A 347 26.63 -17.64 -6.93
C VAL A 347 25.83 -17.12 -5.74
N VAL A 348 26.43 -16.19 -4.96
CA VAL A 348 25.79 -15.69 -3.74
C VAL A 348 24.51 -14.93 -4.08
N LEU A 349 24.52 -14.02 -5.05
CA LEU A 349 23.33 -13.27 -5.45
C LEU A 349 22.21 -14.20 -5.93
N ARG A 350 22.53 -15.21 -6.73
CA ARG A 350 21.54 -16.17 -7.23
C ARG A 350 20.90 -16.98 -6.10
N VAL A 351 21.70 -17.43 -5.14
CA VAL A 351 21.21 -18.18 -3.99
C VAL A 351 20.34 -17.29 -3.11
N VAL A 352 20.82 -16.10 -2.77
CA VAL A 352 20.07 -15.13 -1.95
C VAL A 352 18.73 -14.80 -2.61
N ASP A 353 18.72 -14.45 -3.89
CA ASP A 353 17.48 -14.08 -4.60
C ASP A 353 16.48 -15.25 -4.63
N THR A 354 16.95 -16.48 -4.86
CA THR A 354 16.08 -17.67 -4.90
C THR A 354 15.42 -17.93 -3.55
N TYR A 355 16.21 -17.96 -2.48
CA TYR A 355 15.70 -18.28 -1.15
C TYR A 355 14.87 -17.12 -0.55
N TRP A 356 15.22 -15.88 -0.87
CA TRP A 356 14.47 -14.73 -0.43
C TRP A 356 13.04 -14.69 -1.01
N VAL A 357 12.88 -15.01 -2.30
CA VAL A 357 11.55 -15.10 -2.93
C VAL A 357 10.72 -16.20 -2.24
N GLN A 358 11.30 -17.38 -2.02
CA GLN A 358 10.61 -18.46 -1.31
C GLN A 358 10.20 -18.07 0.11
N HIS A 359 11.07 -17.35 0.83
CA HIS A 359 10.79 -16.88 2.17
C HIS A 359 9.62 -15.86 2.22
N ILE A 360 9.54 -14.95 1.25
CA ILE A 360 8.41 -14.02 1.14
C ILE A 360 7.08 -14.79 1.01
N ASP A 361 7.06 -15.82 0.17
CA ASP A 361 5.86 -16.64 -0.03
C ASP A 361 5.50 -17.39 1.27
N GLN A 362 6.47 -18.00 1.94
CA GLN A 362 6.26 -18.69 3.22
C GLN A 362 5.76 -17.71 4.31
N MET A 363 6.31 -16.50 4.40
CA MET A 363 5.84 -15.48 5.34
C MET A 363 4.41 -15.01 5.02
N SER A 364 4.04 -14.98 3.74
CA SER A 364 2.66 -14.68 3.32
C SER A 364 1.69 -15.79 3.74
N GLU A 365 2.07 -17.05 3.59
CA GLU A 365 1.27 -18.20 4.04
C GLU A 365 1.13 -18.21 5.57
N LEU A 366 2.22 -17.96 6.29
CA LEU A 366 2.21 -17.82 7.76
C LEU A 366 1.21 -16.75 8.19
N ARG A 367 1.24 -15.57 7.53
CA ARG A 367 0.32 -14.45 7.84
C ARG A 367 -1.14 -14.83 7.66
N GLN A 368 -1.47 -15.63 6.64
CA GLN A 368 -2.85 -16.09 6.41
C GLN A 368 -3.32 -17.08 7.50
N GLY A 369 -2.45 -17.97 7.95
CA GLY A 369 -2.77 -19.00 8.94
C GLY A 369 -2.73 -18.55 10.39
N ILE A 370 -1.90 -17.53 10.71
CA ILE A 370 -1.60 -17.18 12.10
C ILE A 370 -2.81 -16.66 12.88
N GLY A 371 -3.83 -16.13 12.19
CA GLY A 371 -5.06 -15.66 12.82
C GLY A 371 -5.81 -16.74 13.60
N LEU A 372 -5.63 -18.02 13.23
CA LEU A 372 -6.25 -19.15 13.92
C LEU A 372 -5.68 -19.35 15.34
N GLN A 373 -4.48 -18.86 15.62
CA GLN A 373 -3.87 -18.94 16.96
C GLN A 373 -4.66 -18.14 18.02
N SER A 374 -5.48 -17.17 17.58
CA SER A 374 -6.37 -16.45 18.50
C SER A 374 -7.39 -17.35 19.20
N TYR A 375 -7.80 -18.46 18.59
CA TYR A 375 -8.69 -19.46 19.22
C TYR A 375 -8.00 -20.20 20.37
N ALA A 376 -6.66 -20.33 20.32
CA ALA A 376 -5.86 -20.89 21.40
C ALA A 376 -5.45 -19.84 22.46
N GLN A 377 -6.07 -18.66 22.45
CA GLN A 377 -5.77 -17.52 23.35
C GLN A 377 -4.31 -17.00 23.22
N MET A 378 -3.61 -17.35 22.15
CA MET A 378 -2.29 -16.82 21.83
C MET A 378 -2.41 -15.48 21.11
N ASN A 379 -1.43 -14.61 21.28
CA ASN A 379 -1.38 -13.36 20.55
C ASN A 379 -0.83 -13.61 19.12
N PRO A 380 -1.66 -13.49 18.06
CA PRO A 380 -1.23 -13.83 16.71
C PRO A 380 -0.03 -13.03 16.20
N LEU A 381 0.10 -11.78 16.64
CA LEU A 381 1.23 -10.93 16.25
C LEU A 381 2.53 -11.42 16.85
N ARG A 382 2.52 -11.82 18.12
CA ARG A 382 3.69 -12.35 18.80
C ARG A 382 4.14 -13.67 18.16
N GLU A 383 3.20 -14.57 17.94
CA GLU A 383 3.47 -15.85 17.25
C GLU A 383 4.03 -15.63 15.84
N TYR A 384 3.51 -14.64 15.10
CA TYR A 384 4.04 -14.28 13.80
C TYR A 384 5.49 -13.79 13.88
N GLN A 385 5.81 -12.98 14.90
CA GLN A 385 7.17 -12.47 15.11
C GLN A 385 8.15 -13.59 15.46
N GLU A 386 7.78 -14.48 16.40
CA GLU A 386 8.64 -15.58 16.86
C GLU A 386 8.85 -16.63 15.76
N THR A 387 7.77 -17.05 15.09
CA THR A 387 7.85 -17.99 13.97
C THR A 387 8.62 -17.38 12.79
N GLY A 388 8.32 -16.10 12.44
CA GLY A 388 9.00 -15.40 11.36
C GLY A 388 10.49 -15.20 11.63
N PHE A 389 10.91 -15.02 12.88
CA PHE A 389 12.33 -14.98 13.26
C PHE A 389 13.00 -16.35 13.07
N THR A 390 12.34 -17.43 13.48
CA THR A 390 12.84 -18.79 13.29
C THR A 390 13.00 -19.12 11.80
N MET A 391 11.99 -18.82 10.98
CA MET A 391 12.04 -19.01 9.53
C MET A 391 13.14 -18.17 8.87
N PHE A 392 13.37 -16.96 9.35
CA PHE A 392 14.45 -16.12 8.83
C PHE A 392 15.84 -16.68 9.17
N ASN A 393 16.04 -17.23 10.36
CA ASN A 393 17.29 -17.90 10.73
C ASN A 393 17.52 -19.16 9.87
N GLU A 394 16.45 -19.90 9.55
CA GLU A 394 16.53 -21.05 8.63
C GLU A 394 16.85 -20.63 7.21
N LEU A 395 16.29 -19.50 6.75
CA LEU A 395 16.65 -18.88 5.47
C LEU A 395 18.15 -18.58 5.40
N VAL A 396 18.71 -17.89 6.39
CA VAL A 396 20.14 -17.53 6.43
C VAL A 396 21.01 -18.78 6.40
N ARG A 397 20.69 -19.78 7.22
CA ARG A 397 21.39 -21.07 7.23
C ARG A 397 21.32 -21.78 5.87
N SER A 398 20.16 -21.74 5.22
CA SER A 398 19.95 -22.34 3.90
C SER A 398 20.76 -21.63 2.81
N ILE A 399 20.88 -20.32 2.89
CA ILE A 399 21.73 -19.54 1.99
C ILE A 399 23.21 -19.92 2.19
N GLU A 400 23.70 -19.92 3.43
CA GLU A 400 25.08 -20.29 3.75
C GLU A 400 25.39 -21.72 3.30
N ASP A 401 24.50 -22.67 3.54
CA ASP A 401 24.62 -24.06 3.15
C ASP A 401 24.71 -24.23 1.64
N ASN A 402 23.86 -23.58 0.89
CA ASN A 402 23.85 -23.71 -0.57
C ASN A 402 24.99 -22.94 -1.23
N VAL A 403 25.38 -21.77 -0.73
CA VAL A 403 26.58 -21.06 -1.19
C VAL A 403 27.80 -21.97 -0.98
N THR A 404 27.95 -22.57 0.20
CA THR A 404 29.03 -23.49 0.52
C THR A 404 29.07 -24.65 -0.47
N ARG A 405 27.94 -25.29 -0.72
CA ARG A 405 27.85 -26.42 -1.66
C ARG A 405 28.23 -26.01 -3.07
N TYR A 406 27.75 -24.87 -3.56
CA TYR A 406 28.08 -24.41 -4.91
C TYR A 406 29.54 -23.97 -5.05
N VAL A 407 30.10 -23.27 -4.06
CA VAL A 407 31.47 -22.79 -4.11
C VAL A 407 32.47 -23.95 -4.04
N LEU A 408 32.33 -24.86 -3.09
CA LEU A 408 33.29 -25.94 -2.90
C LEU A 408 33.24 -27.01 -4.03
N ARG A 409 32.04 -27.24 -4.61
CA ARG A 409 31.90 -28.17 -5.74
C ARG A 409 32.14 -27.60 -7.11
N ALA A 410 32.30 -26.29 -7.20
CA ALA A 410 32.42 -25.64 -8.49
C ALA A 410 33.73 -26.09 -9.21
N VAL A 411 33.56 -26.57 -10.43
CA VAL A 411 34.64 -26.70 -11.40
C VAL A 411 34.48 -25.59 -12.40
N ILE A 412 35.31 -24.56 -12.25
CA ILE A 412 35.23 -23.37 -13.08
C ILE A 412 35.90 -23.70 -14.43
N ARG A 413 35.16 -23.53 -15.54
CA ARG A 413 35.69 -23.71 -16.89
C ARG A 413 35.93 -22.29 -17.50
N ASP A 414 36.97 -22.17 -18.33
CA ASP A 414 37.44 -20.88 -18.90
C ASP A 414 36.46 -20.10 -19.78
N ASN A 415 35.21 -20.57 -19.91
CA ASN A 415 34.21 -20.02 -20.82
C ASN A 415 33.13 -19.15 -20.13
N LEU A 416 33.47 -18.37 -19.12
CA LEU A 416 32.58 -17.40 -18.50
C LEU A 416 32.48 -16.12 -19.37
N GLN A 417 31.74 -16.19 -20.49
CA GLN A 417 31.29 -14.99 -21.18
C GLN A 417 30.00 -14.49 -20.52
N ARG A 418 30.03 -13.25 -20.09
CA ARG A 418 28.86 -12.53 -19.54
C ARG A 418 27.80 -12.39 -20.62
N VAL A 419 26.77 -13.22 -20.61
CA VAL A 419 25.58 -13.01 -21.45
C VAL A 419 24.74 -11.92 -20.80
N GLN A 420 24.67 -10.76 -21.41
CA GLN A 420 23.72 -9.73 -20.98
C GLN A 420 22.29 -10.25 -21.18
N VAL A 421 21.67 -10.74 -20.10
CA VAL A 421 20.28 -11.25 -20.11
C VAL A 421 19.25 -10.13 -20.16
N ALA A 422 19.62 -8.89 -19.79
CA ALA A 422 18.75 -7.72 -19.89
C ALA A 422 19.46 -6.58 -20.62
N LYS A 423 18.90 -6.15 -21.73
CA LYS A 423 19.23 -4.84 -22.29
C LYS A 423 18.65 -3.79 -21.33
N PRO A 424 19.41 -2.76 -20.91
CA PRO A 424 18.85 -1.70 -20.13
C PRO A 424 17.72 -1.05 -20.94
N THR A 425 16.50 -1.18 -20.48
CA THR A 425 15.38 -0.39 -20.98
C THR A 425 15.72 1.04 -20.59
N SER A 426 16.01 1.89 -21.58
CA SER A 426 16.28 3.30 -21.34
C SER A 426 15.09 3.89 -20.59
N THR A 427 15.31 4.25 -19.33
CA THR A 427 14.41 5.14 -18.61
C THR A 427 14.53 6.50 -19.27
N HIS A 428 13.57 6.85 -20.10
CA HIS A 428 13.42 8.21 -20.57
C HIS A 428 13.12 9.11 -19.37
N SER A 429 14.16 9.75 -18.85
CA SER A 429 13.99 11.01 -18.11
C SER A 429 13.51 12.04 -19.12
N GLY A 430 12.31 12.57 -18.88
CA GLY A 430 11.62 13.45 -19.81
C GLY A 430 12.47 14.66 -20.25
N LYS A 431 12.71 14.74 -21.54
CA LYS A 431 12.75 15.96 -22.31
C LYS A 431 11.75 15.77 -23.43
N GLU A 432 10.69 16.55 -23.36
CA GLU A 432 9.70 16.66 -24.43
C GLU A 432 10.38 17.16 -25.71
N GLU A 433 10.52 16.26 -26.68
CA GLU A 433 10.54 16.65 -28.08
C GLU A 433 9.25 16.14 -28.72
N THR A 434 8.37 17.08 -29.01
CA THR A 434 7.10 16.88 -29.70
C THR A 434 7.35 16.40 -31.13
N THR A 435 7.48 15.10 -31.33
CA THR A 435 7.27 14.50 -32.64
C THR A 435 5.88 13.90 -32.69
N LYS A 436 5.01 14.54 -33.49
CA LYS A 436 3.66 14.06 -33.81
C LYS A 436 3.73 12.63 -34.35
N ARG A 437 3.36 11.64 -33.53
CA ARG A 437 3.14 10.27 -33.97
C ARG A 437 1.91 10.24 -34.87
N LYS A 438 2.09 9.84 -36.15
CA LYS A 438 0.96 9.53 -37.04
C LYS A 438 0.16 8.36 -36.39
N PRO A 439 -1.18 8.42 -36.38
CA PRO A 439 -1.98 7.33 -35.88
C PRO A 439 -1.75 6.07 -36.71
N VAL A 440 -1.48 4.94 -36.01
CA VAL A 440 -1.43 3.62 -36.62
C VAL A 440 -2.86 3.24 -36.96
N THR A 441 -3.22 3.35 -38.25
CA THR A 441 -4.47 2.81 -38.75
C THR A 441 -4.37 1.30 -38.82
N THR A 442 -5.01 0.61 -37.88
CA THR A 442 -5.29 -0.82 -38.01
C THR A 442 -6.24 -0.99 -39.20
N SER A 443 -5.74 -1.57 -40.29
CA SER A 443 -6.59 -1.95 -41.42
C SER A 443 -7.66 -2.96 -40.93
N LYS A 444 -8.91 -2.55 -40.92
CA LYS A 444 -10.03 -3.45 -40.63
C LYS A 444 -10.07 -4.53 -41.71
N VAL A 445 -9.78 -5.77 -41.34
CA VAL A 445 -9.88 -6.93 -42.22
C VAL A 445 -11.34 -7.05 -42.66
N GLY A 446 -11.58 -6.96 -43.96
CA GLY A 446 -12.92 -7.07 -44.54
C GLY A 446 -13.47 -8.49 -44.37
N ARG A 447 -14.78 -8.61 -44.27
CA ARG A 447 -15.46 -9.89 -44.06
C ARG A 447 -15.15 -10.97 -45.13
N ASN A 448 -14.75 -10.56 -46.34
CA ASN A 448 -14.39 -11.44 -47.45
C ASN A 448 -12.89 -11.58 -47.69
N ASP A 449 -12.02 -10.87 -46.95
CA ASP A 449 -10.58 -10.94 -47.08
C ASP A 449 -10.02 -12.27 -46.53
N PRO A 450 -8.85 -12.70 -47.01
CA PRO A 450 -8.20 -13.90 -46.48
C PRO A 450 -7.91 -13.70 -44.97
N CYS A 451 -8.17 -14.74 -44.19
CA CYS A 451 -7.98 -14.66 -42.76
C CYS A 451 -6.47 -14.52 -42.41
N PRO A 452 -6.09 -13.56 -41.54
CA PRO A 452 -4.71 -13.32 -41.17
C PRO A 452 -4.04 -14.49 -40.41
N CYS A 453 -4.79 -15.54 -40.05
CA CYS A 453 -4.25 -16.75 -39.40
C CYS A 453 -3.53 -17.69 -40.40
N GLY A 454 -3.50 -17.39 -41.71
CA GLY A 454 -2.83 -18.21 -42.73
C GLY A 454 -3.61 -19.47 -43.14
N SER A 455 -4.87 -19.63 -42.75
CA SER A 455 -5.69 -20.83 -43.06
C SER A 455 -6.21 -20.89 -44.49
N GLY A 456 -5.96 -19.89 -45.32
CA GLY A 456 -6.46 -19.78 -46.72
C GLY A 456 -7.98 -19.57 -46.86
N LYS A 457 -8.74 -19.52 -45.73
CA LYS A 457 -10.18 -19.27 -45.73
C LYS A 457 -10.49 -17.80 -45.56
N LYS A 458 -11.67 -17.36 -46.08
CA LYS A 458 -12.14 -15.98 -45.89
C LYS A 458 -12.41 -15.70 -44.40
N TYR A 459 -12.16 -14.45 -43.93
CA TYR A 459 -12.25 -14.06 -42.55
C TYR A 459 -13.61 -14.46 -41.91
N LYS A 460 -14.73 -14.29 -42.62
CA LYS A 460 -16.08 -14.69 -42.17
C LYS A 460 -16.27 -16.20 -41.98
N GLN A 461 -15.38 -17.03 -42.54
CA GLN A 461 -15.47 -18.50 -42.45
C GLN A 461 -14.42 -19.07 -41.46
N CYS A 462 -13.64 -18.21 -40.80
CA CYS A 462 -12.62 -18.59 -39.85
C CYS A 462 -12.78 -17.82 -38.55
N HIS A 463 -12.08 -16.71 -38.32
CA HIS A 463 -12.08 -15.94 -37.09
C HIS A 463 -13.15 -14.82 -37.05
N GLY A 464 -13.90 -14.62 -38.10
CA GLY A 464 -15.00 -13.65 -38.15
C GLY A 464 -16.39 -14.30 -38.16
N ARG A 465 -16.52 -15.49 -37.57
CA ARG A 465 -17.77 -16.25 -37.43
C ARG A 465 -18.53 -15.84 -36.18
#